data_0040234403bdad0f6c33340d871a3534
#
_entry.id   0040234403bdad0f6c33340d871a3534
#
_cell.length_a   1.000
_cell.length_b   1.000
_cell.length_c   1.000
_cell.angle_alpha   90.00
_cell.angle_beta   90.00
_cell.angle_gamma   90.00
#
_symmetry.space_group_name_H-M   'P 1'
#
loop_
_entity.id
_entity.type
_entity.pdbx_description
1 polymer ?
#
loop_
_entity_poly.entity_id
_entity_poly.type
_entity_poly.pdbx_seq_one_letter_code
_entity_poly.pdbx_strand_id
1 'polypeptide(L)'
;NISCDIYGGSGLEPAAQIHNEVTAEIIERLHEQGTISKRSTLQFYDAKAGTFLNGRQVIGRCPIQGCKSEKAYADECDLGHQFEPEELIAPKSQLTGEVPELRPVDNLYFDLPAYLDFMKTYTAKLAQNPQVRSVVSKTMEEWLLPAQLYIQNKFREAFDAVEDQLPEHTVLEPEGNKSSFTVT
;
A
#
# COMPACT_ATOMS: atom_id res chain seq x y z
N ASN A 1 -28.07 -4.01 -11.66
CA ASN A 1 -28.79 -4.40 -10.44
C ASN A 1 -27.82 -5.16 -9.52
N ILE A 2 -27.66 -4.67 -8.31
CA ILE A 2 -26.95 -5.39 -7.25
C ILE A 2 -28.05 -5.93 -6.34
N SER A 3 -28.12 -7.24 -6.18
CA SER A 3 -28.96 -7.88 -5.19
C SER A 3 -28.10 -8.41 -4.05
N CYS A 4 -28.46 -8.10 -2.83
CA CYS A 4 -27.87 -8.67 -1.62
C CYS A 4 -28.99 -8.95 -0.63
N ASP A 5 -28.86 -10.05 0.12
CA ASP A 5 -29.84 -10.44 1.12
C ASP A 5 -29.75 -9.53 2.35
N ILE A 6 -28.54 -9.07 2.66
CA ILE A 6 -28.26 -8.17 3.79
C ILE A 6 -27.26 -7.12 3.35
N TYR A 7 -27.52 -5.87 3.71
CA TYR A 7 -26.56 -4.78 3.63
C TYR A 7 -26.19 -4.34 5.05
N GLY A 8 -24.91 -4.54 5.42
CA GLY A 8 -24.36 -4.11 6.70
C GLY A 8 -23.28 -3.05 6.49
N GLY A 9 -23.44 -1.92 7.13
CA GLY A 9 -22.40 -0.88 7.19
C GLY A 9 -21.68 -0.95 8.55
N SER A 10 -20.37 -0.90 8.57
CA SER A 10 -19.55 -0.98 9.80
C SER A 10 -19.83 0.12 10.83
N GLY A 11 -20.48 1.21 10.42
CA GLY A 11 -20.90 2.31 11.30
C GLY A 11 -22.41 2.36 11.56
N LEU A 12 -23.19 1.36 11.12
CA LEU A 12 -24.64 1.34 11.24
C LEU A 12 -25.11 0.16 12.11
N GLU A 13 -26.00 0.44 13.07
CA GLU A 13 -26.61 -0.61 13.90
C GLU A 13 -27.60 -1.47 13.09
N PRO A 14 -27.71 -2.78 13.38
CA PRO A 14 -26.99 -3.53 14.42
C PRO A 14 -25.58 -4.03 13.98
N ALA A 15 -25.18 -3.77 12.75
CA ALA A 15 -23.92 -4.28 12.21
C ALA A 15 -22.70 -3.65 12.89
N ALA A 16 -22.78 -2.41 13.34
CA ALA A 16 -21.66 -1.69 13.97
C ALA A 16 -21.15 -2.41 15.23
N GLN A 17 -22.02 -2.84 16.10
CA GLN A 17 -21.64 -3.58 17.30
C GLN A 17 -20.94 -4.90 16.94
N ILE A 18 -21.57 -5.70 16.09
CA ILE A 18 -21.03 -7.00 15.64
C ILE A 18 -19.68 -6.82 14.95
N HIS A 19 -19.57 -5.80 14.08
CA HIS A 19 -18.32 -5.49 13.40
C HIS A 19 -17.21 -5.15 14.41
N ASN A 20 -17.47 -4.34 15.40
CA ASN A 20 -16.50 -3.97 16.42
C ASN A 20 -16.04 -5.18 17.24
N GLU A 21 -16.96 -6.02 17.69
CA GLU A 21 -16.66 -7.23 18.47
C GLU A 21 -15.79 -8.22 17.65
N VAL A 22 -16.20 -8.52 16.42
CA VAL A 22 -15.49 -9.47 15.56
C VAL A 22 -14.12 -8.91 15.14
N THR A 23 -14.03 -7.62 14.87
CA THR A 23 -12.74 -7.00 14.51
C THR A 23 -11.76 -7.04 15.69
N ALA A 24 -12.22 -6.70 16.90
CA ALA A 24 -11.41 -6.78 18.10
C ALA A 24 -10.90 -8.21 18.33
N GLU A 25 -11.79 -9.20 18.27
CA GLU A 25 -11.43 -10.62 18.43
C GLU A 25 -10.38 -11.08 17.40
N ILE A 26 -10.54 -10.70 16.13
CA ILE A 26 -9.56 -11.04 15.09
C ILE A 26 -8.20 -10.42 15.38
N ILE A 27 -8.16 -9.14 15.74
CA ILE A 27 -6.90 -8.44 16.04
C ILE A 27 -6.21 -9.05 17.26
N GLU A 28 -6.95 -9.37 18.32
CA GLU A 28 -6.42 -10.04 19.51
C GLU A 28 -5.80 -11.39 19.16
N ARG A 29 -6.51 -12.22 18.39
CA ARG A 29 -5.99 -13.52 17.93
C ARG A 29 -4.71 -13.39 17.08
N LEU A 30 -4.68 -12.43 16.15
CA LEU A 30 -3.50 -12.18 15.31
C LEU A 30 -2.31 -11.72 16.15
N HIS A 31 -2.56 -10.94 17.19
CA HIS A 31 -1.53 -10.49 18.14
C HIS A 31 -1.01 -11.66 18.98
N GLU A 32 -1.88 -12.48 19.56
CA GLU A 32 -1.52 -13.67 20.35
C GLU A 32 -0.71 -14.69 19.53
N GLN A 33 -1.01 -14.81 18.23
CA GLN A 33 -0.29 -15.69 17.31
C GLN A 33 1.04 -15.09 16.82
N GLY A 34 1.35 -13.85 17.17
CA GLY A 34 2.56 -13.17 16.70
C GLY A 34 2.53 -12.78 15.22
N THR A 35 1.34 -12.84 14.58
CA THR A 35 1.15 -12.51 13.17
C THR A 35 1.22 -11.02 12.90
N ILE A 36 0.84 -10.21 13.89
CA ILE A 36 0.97 -8.76 13.85
C ILE A 36 1.98 -8.27 14.86
N SER A 37 2.74 -7.27 14.45
CA SER A 37 3.73 -6.62 15.30
C SER A 37 3.44 -5.14 15.45
N LYS A 38 3.82 -4.60 16.60
CA LYS A 38 3.70 -3.18 16.89
C LYS A 38 4.96 -2.46 16.42
N ARG A 39 4.79 -1.38 15.64
CA ARG A 39 5.89 -0.54 15.18
C ARG A 39 5.53 0.92 15.36
N SER A 40 6.48 1.72 15.84
CA SER A 40 6.33 3.16 15.93
C SER A 40 6.65 3.78 14.56
N THR A 41 5.73 4.60 14.06
CA THR A 41 5.88 5.35 12.81
C THR A 41 5.52 6.80 13.06
N LEU A 42 5.99 7.71 12.19
CA LEU A 42 5.62 9.10 12.26
C LEU A 42 4.30 9.35 11.52
N GLN A 43 3.40 10.07 12.17
CA GLN A 43 2.15 10.53 11.55
C GLN A 43 1.91 12.01 11.81
N PHE A 44 1.21 12.65 10.90
CA PHE A 44 0.82 14.03 11.07
C PHE A 44 -0.20 14.21 12.20
N TYR A 45 0.05 15.16 13.07
CA TYR A 45 -0.79 15.54 14.18
C TYR A 45 -1.16 17.04 14.09
N ASP A 46 -2.43 17.35 14.15
CA ASP A 46 -2.91 18.72 14.22
C ASP A 46 -3.04 19.12 15.69
N ALA A 47 -2.11 19.96 16.15
CA ALA A 47 -2.09 20.39 17.55
C ALA A 47 -3.31 21.26 17.91
N LYS A 48 -3.88 22.00 16.94
CA LYS A 48 -5.05 22.85 17.14
C LYS A 48 -6.35 22.04 17.20
N ALA A 49 -6.45 20.99 16.36
CA ALA A 49 -7.58 20.06 16.39
C ALA A 49 -7.41 18.99 17.50
N GLY A 50 -6.21 18.81 18.03
CA GLY A 50 -5.90 17.81 19.07
C GLY A 50 -5.99 16.36 18.59
N THR A 51 -5.72 16.08 17.31
CA THR A 51 -5.90 14.75 16.72
C THR A 51 -4.84 14.41 15.68
N PHE A 52 -4.58 13.10 15.53
CA PHE A 52 -3.83 12.59 14.38
C PHE A 52 -4.67 12.76 13.10
N LEU A 53 -3.99 13.06 12.01
CA LEU A 53 -4.59 13.27 10.71
C LEU A 53 -4.45 12.00 9.85
N ASN A 54 -5.51 11.60 9.17
CA ASN A 54 -5.38 10.60 8.12
C ASN A 54 -4.78 11.21 6.85
N GLY A 55 -4.33 10.37 5.92
CA GLY A 55 -3.63 10.80 4.71
C GLY A 55 -4.40 11.87 3.92
N ARG A 56 -5.72 11.78 3.83
CA ARG A 56 -6.58 12.73 3.10
C ARG A 56 -6.83 14.04 3.84
N GLN A 57 -6.52 14.12 5.12
CA GLN A 57 -6.65 15.33 5.92
C GLN A 57 -5.40 16.22 5.89
N VAL A 58 -4.36 15.78 5.21
CA VAL A 58 -3.12 16.56 5.00
C VAL A 58 -2.95 16.82 3.51
N ILE A 59 -2.66 18.04 3.17
CA ILE A 59 -2.35 18.47 1.79
C ILE A 59 -1.03 19.22 1.74
N GLY A 60 -0.30 19.04 0.66
CA GLY A 60 0.98 19.69 0.40
C GLY A 60 1.35 19.58 -1.06
N ARG A 61 2.65 19.65 -1.35
CA ARG A 61 3.20 19.47 -2.68
C ARG A 61 3.98 18.16 -2.77
N CYS A 62 3.91 17.53 -3.93
CA CYS A 62 4.66 16.31 -4.21
C CYS A 62 6.17 16.55 -4.11
N PRO A 63 6.93 15.67 -3.44
CA PRO A 63 8.39 15.78 -3.32
C PRO A 63 9.13 15.36 -4.59
N ILE A 64 8.48 14.66 -5.51
CA ILE A 64 9.12 14.14 -6.72
C ILE A 64 9.49 15.28 -7.67
N GLN A 65 10.77 15.35 -8.01
CA GLN A 65 11.32 16.39 -8.88
C GLN A 65 10.63 16.38 -10.26
N GLY A 66 10.21 17.54 -10.72
CA GLY A 66 9.52 17.70 -12.00
C GLY A 66 8.04 17.29 -12.00
N CYS A 67 7.49 16.86 -10.86
CA CYS A 67 6.07 16.60 -10.73
C CYS A 67 5.27 17.90 -10.92
N LYS A 68 4.24 17.84 -11.76
CA LYS A 68 3.33 18.96 -12.05
C LYS A 68 2.05 18.91 -11.22
N SER A 69 1.99 18.02 -10.23
CA SER A 69 0.86 17.91 -9.33
C SER A 69 0.72 19.20 -8.50
N GLU A 70 -0.46 19.77 -8.50
CA GLU A 70 -0.79 20.93 -7.65
C GLU A 70 -1.25 20.50 -6.26
N LYS A 71 -1.55 19.21 -6.08
CA LYS A 71 -2.08 18.65 -4.84
C LYS A 71 -1.49 17.27 -4.55
N ALA A 72 -0.87 17.17 -3.38
CA ALA A 72 -0.43 15.91 -2.82
C ALA A 72 -1.06 15.73 -1.43
N TYR A 73 -1.35 14.48 -1.09
CA TYR A 73 -1.77 14.07 0.25
C TYR A 73 -0.55 13.57 1.03
N ALA A 74 -0.76 13.04 2.24
CA ALA A 74 0.35 12.60 3.09
C ALA A 74 1.22 11.48 2.47
N ASP A 75 0.68 10.68 1.56
CA ASP A 75 1.27 9.46 1.03
C ASP A 75 1.28 9.36 -0.50
N GLU A 76 0.52 10.22 -1.19
CA GLU A 76 0.43 10.20 -2.65
C GLU A 76 0.02 11.55 -3.24
N CYS A 77 0.37 11.81 -4.49
CA CYS A 77 -0.15 12.94 -5.25
C CYS A 77 -1.22 12.51 -6.26
N ASP A 78 -1.94 13.47 -6.81
CA ASP A 78 -2.99 13.26 -7.82
C ASP A 78 -2.48 12.68 -9.16
N LEU A 79 -1.16 12.66 -9.37
CA LEU A 79 -0.52 11.99 -10.51
C LEU A 79 0.01 10.58 -10.16
N GLY A 80 -0.28 10.07 -8.95
CA GLY A 80 0.02 8.70 -8.54
C GLY A 80 1.44 8.47 -8.03
N HIS A 81 2.24 9.51 -7.77
CA HIS A 81 3.51 9.32 -7.08
C HIS A 81 3.25 9.01 -5.60
N GLN A 82 3.90 7.97 -5.09
CA GLN A 82 3.88 7.58 -3.69
C GLN A 82 5.17 8.06 -3.00
N PHE A 83 5.06 8.40 -1.73
CA PHE A 83 6.15 8.91 -0.89
C PHE A 83 5.77 8.78 0.58
N GLU A 84 6.77 8.86 1.45
CA GLU A 84 6.52 8.84 2.90
C GLU A 84 5.99 10.19 3.39
N PRO A 85 5.18 10.22 4.47
CA PRO A 85 4.61 11.45 5.01
C PRO A 85 5.63 12.57 5.27
N GLU A 86 6.83 12.21 5.72
CA GLU A 86 7.92 13.14 6.02
C GLU A 86 8.45 13.87 4.78
N GLU A 87 8.26 13.29 3.60
CA GLU A 87 8.74 13.85 2.34
C GLU A 87 7.78 14.92 1.77
N LEU A 88 6.53 14.97 2.25
CA LEU A 88 5.53 15.92 1.75
C LEU A 88 5.98 17.37 1.95
N ILE A 89 6.02 18.14 0.87
CA ILE A 89 6.48 19.52 0.91
C ILE A 89 5.35 20.48 1.36
N ALA A 90 5.65 21.30 2.36
CA ALA A 90 4.74 22.30 2.92
C ALA A 90 3.36 21.72 3.31
N PRO A 91 3.33 20.71 4.20
CA PRO A 91 2.08 20.09 4.64
C PRO A 91 1.16 21.09 5.36
N LYS A 92 -0.16 20.95 5.15
CA LYS A 92 -1.20 21.70 5.85
C LYS A 92 -2.34 20.78 6.23
N SER A 93 -2.84 20.95 7.45
CA SER A 93 -4.07 20.29 7.90
C SER A 93 -5.29 20.83 7.14
N GLN A 94 -6.11 19.96 6.61
CA GLN A 94 -7.40 20.33 6.03
C GLN A 94 -8.46 20.68 7.09
N LEU A 95 -8.23 20.31 8.35
CA LEU A 95 -9.17 20.60 9.44
C LEU A 95 -9.04 22.03 9.93
N THR A 96 -7.80 22.53 10.08
CA THR A 96 -7.54 23.83 10.72
C THR A 96 -6.78 24.80 9.83
N GLY A 97 -6.17 24.33 8.74
CA GLY A 97 -5.27 25.10 7.87
C GLY A 97 -3.87 25.31 8.41
N GLU A 98 -3.61 24.83 9.65
CA GLU A 98 -2.30 24.95 10.30
C GLU A 98 -1.29 23.94 9.73
N VAL A 99 -0.01 24.18 9.98
CA VAL A 99 1.05 23.22 9.67
C VAL A 99 1.01 22.11 10.72
N PRO A 100 0.79 20.84 10.32
CA PRO A 100 0.75 19.74 11.28
C PRO A 100 2.16 19.38 11.73
N GLU A 101 2.26 18.79 12.91
CA GLU A 101 3.49 18.22 13.47
C GLU A 101 3.60 16.74 13.13
N LEU A 102 4.82 16.23 12.95
CA LEU A 102 5.07 14.78 12.92
C LEU A 102 5.24 14.26 14.35
N ARG A 103 4.41 13.30 14.73
CA ARG A 103 4.47 12.66 16.05
C ARG A 103 4.53 11.13 15.91
N PRO A 104 5.28 10.45 16.79
CA PRO A 104 5.31 9.01 16.79
C PRO A 104 3.95 8.44 17.21
N VAL A 105 3.52 7.40 16.51
CA VAL A 105 2.33 6.61 16.83
C VAL A 105 2.64 5.14 16.65
N ASP A 106 2.14 4.32 17.53
CA ASP A 106 2.29 2.87 17.44
C ASP A 106 1.19 2.28 16.58
N ASN A 107 1.60 1.73 15.44
CA ASN A 107 0.73 1.05 14.49
C ASN A 107 0.95 -0.47 14.53
N LEU A 108 -0.09 -1.23 14.21
CA LEU A 108 -0.03 -2.67 14.06
C LEU A 108 0.26 -3.02 12.59
N TYR A 109 1.27 -3.87 12.39
CA TYR A 109 1.70 -4.32 11.07
C TYR A 109 1.54 -5.82 10.94
N PHE A 110 0.93 -6.25 9.87
CA PHE A 110 0.81 -7.66 9.50
C PHE A 110 2.03 -8.06 8.65
N ASP A 111 2.66 -9.19 9.00
CA ASP A 111 3.79 -9.73 8.24
C ASP A 111 3.30 -10.53 7.01
N LEU A 112 2.85 -9.81 5.99
CA LEU A 112 2.33 -10.43 4.77
C LEU A 112 3.36 -11.32 4.04
N PRO A 113 4.65 -10.96 3.94
CA PRO A 113 5.67 -11.81 3.31
C PRO A 113 5.76 -13.22 3.89
N ALA A 114 5.56 -13.38 5.20
CA ALA A 114 5.55 -14.70 5.84
C ALA A 114 4.44 -15.64 5.35
N TYR A 115 3.42 -15.10 4.70
CA TYR A 115 2.25 -15.85 4.18
C TYR A 115 2.28 -16.05 2.67
N LEU A 116 3.38 -15.75 1.99
CA LEU A 116 3.47 -15.82 0.53
C LEU A 116 3.10 -17.20 -0.03
N ASP A 117 3.62 -18.27 0.56
CA ASP A 117 3.34 -19.64 0.10
C ASP A 117 1.87 -20.04 0.34
N PHE A 118 1.32 -19.61 1.47
CA PHE A 118 -0.12 -19.78 1.73
C PHE A 118 -0.95 -19.03 0.67
N MET A 119 -0.60 -17.79 0.36
CA MET A 119 -1.31 -16.97 -0.63
C MET A 119 -1.23 -17.59 -2.03
N LYS A 120 -0.07 -18.09 -2.44
CA LYS A 120 0.10 -18.84 -3.71
C LYS A 120 -0.80 -20.07 -3.77
N THR A 121 -0.81 -20.87 -2.71
CA THR A 121 -1.65 -22.07 -2.62
C THR A 121 -3.15 -21.72 -2.66
N TYR A 122 -3.55 -20.68 -1.94
CA TYR A 122 -4.92 -20.22 -1.90
C TYR A 122 -5.38 -19.68 -3.28
N THR A 123 -4.54 -18.90 -3.95
CA THR A 123 -4.81 -18.36 -5.29
C THR A 123 -4.98 -19.47 -6.31
N ALA A 124 -4.14 -20.51 -6.27
CA ALA A 124 -4.29 -21.68 -7.13
C ALA A 124 -5.61 -22.43 -6.91
N LYS A 125 -6.09 -22.51 -5.66
CA LYS A 125 -7.43 -23.08 -5.36
C LYS A 125 -8.55 -22.19 -5.88
N LEU A 126 -8.44 -20.88 -5.75
CA LEU A 126 -9.43 -19.93 -6.30
C LEU A 126 -9.54 -20.06 -7.83
N ALA A 127 -8.42 -20.21 -8.51
CA ALA A 127 -8.37 -20.38 -9.97
C ALA A 127 -9.14 -21.63 -10.47
N GLN A 128 -9.26 -22.65 -9.61
CA GLN A 128 -9.99 -23.89 -9.92
C GLN A 128 -11.48 -23.80 -9.60
N ASN A 129 -11.93 -22.77 -8.91
CA ASN A 129 -13.33 -22.60 -8.53
C ASN A 129 -14.14 -21.93 -9.65
N PRO A 130 -15.10 -22.63 -10.29
CA PRO A 130 -15.86 -22.07 -11.41
C PRO A 130 -16.80 -20.91 -11.01
N GLN A 131 -17.03 -20.69 -9.72
CA GLN A 131 -17.82 -19.57 -9.21
C GLN A 131 -16.99 -18.29 -9.06
N VAL A 132 -15.65 -18.41 -9.09
CA VAL A 132 -14.74 -17.26 -9.01
C VAL A 132 -14.41 -16.76 -10.41
N ARG A 133 -14.60 -15.47 -10.65
CA ARG A 133 -14.22 -14.87 -11.93
C ARG A 133 -12.72 -14.96 -12.14
N SER A 134 -12.30 -15.36 -13.34
CA SER A 134 -10.87 -15.56 -13.68
C SER A 134 -9.99 -14.31 -13.46
N VAL A 135 -10.56 -13.11 -13.56
CA VAL A 135 -9.83 -11.87 -13.27
C VAL A 135 -9.35 -11.81 -11.84
N VAL A 136 -10.09 -12.38 -10.87
CA VAL A 136 -9.70 -12.36 -9.45
C VAL A 136 -8.44 -13.18 -9.23
N SER A 137 -8.41 -14.44 -9.68
CA SER A 137 -7.21 -15.29 -9.52
C SER A 137 -6.00 -14.75 -10.29
N LYS A 138 -6.20 -14.25 -11.52
CA LYS A 138 -5.11 -13.65 -12.31
C LYS A 138 -4.50 -12.42 -11.65
N THR A 139 -5.33 -11.50 -11.13
CA THR A 139 -4.83 -10.32 -10.41
C THR A 139 -4.09 -10.71 -9.14
N MET A 140 -4.58 -11.72 -8.40
CA MET A 140 -3.86 -12.22 -7.23
C MET A 140 -2.53 -12.87 -7.61
N GLU A 141 -2.47 -13.63 -8.70
CA GLU A 141 -1.22 -14.21 -9.22
C GLU A 141 -0.22 -13.10 -9.57
N GLU A 142 -0.64 -12.04 -10.26
CA GLU A 142 0.22 -10.90 -10.59
C GLU A 142 0.79 -10.22 -9.35
N TRP A 143 0.00 -10.05 -8.29
CA TRP A 143 0.46 -9.44 -7.03
C TRP A 143 1.43 -10.32 -6.24
N LEU A 144 1.44 -11.63 -6.48
CA LEU A 144 2.35 -12.57 -5.84
C LEU A 144 3.66 -12.77 -6.62
N LEU A 145 3.80 -12.13 -7.78
CA LEU A 145 5.05 -12.14 -8.52
C LEU A 145 6.09 -11.23 -7.84
N PRO A 146 7.37 -11.58 -7.96
CA PRO A 146 8.44 -10.67 -7.58
C PRO A 146 8.33 -9.33 -8.31
N ALA A 147 8.83 -8.27 -7.72
CA ALA A 147 8.86 -6.97 -8.36
C ALA A 147 9.66 -7.03 -9.67
N GLN A 148 9.07 -6.51 -10.75
CA GLN A 148 9.70 -6.45 -12.07
C GLN A 148 9.90 -5.01 -12.50
N LEU A 149 11.11 -4.70 -12.95
CA LEU A 149 11.46 -3.42 -13.55
C LEU A 149 11.58 -3.58 -15.05
N TYR A 150 11.00 -2.64 -15.80
CA TYR A 150 11.07 -2.62 -17.25
C TYR A 150 11.84 -1.40 -17.72
N ILE A 151 12.88 -1.63 -18.51
CA ILE A 151 13.73 -0.59 -19.06
C ILE A 151 13.66 -0.65 -20.58
N GLN A 152 13.50 0.50 -21.23
CA GLN A 152 13.62 0.57 -22.69
C GLN A 152 15.07 0.29 -23.10
N ASN A 153 15.27 -0.52 -24.15
CA ASN A 153 16.60 -0.93 -24.60
C ASN A 153 17.54 0.24 -24.89
N LYS A 154 17.01 1.39 -25.28
CA LYS A 154 17.83 2.62 -25.50
C LYS A 154 18.50 3.14 -24.24
N PHE A 155 18.06 2.73 -23.05
CA PHE A 155 18.65 3.11 -21.76
C PHE A 155 19.51 1.99 -21.16
N ARG A 156 19.76 0.92 -21.90
CA ARG A 156 20.49 -0.26 -21.41
C ARG A 156 21.91 0.10 -20.91
N GLU A 157 22.65 0.90 -21.69
CA GLU A 157 24.01 1.33 -21.31
C GLU A 157 24.01 2.11 -19.98
N ALA A 158 23.01 2.99 -19.79
CA ALA A 158 22.89 3.74 -18.54
C ALA A 158 22.53 2.85 -17.34
N PHE A 159 21.76 1.80 -17.57
CA PHE A 159 21.45 0.80 -16.56
C PHE A 159 22.68 -0.02 -16.20
N ASP A 160 23.40 -0.55 -17.19
CA ASP A 160 24.60 -1.37 -16.98
C ASP A 160 25.69 -0.60 -16.18
N ALA A 161 25.71 0.73 -16.32
CA ALA A 161 26.64 1.58 -15.57
C ALA A 161 26.34 1.67 -14.06
N VAL A 162 25.14 1.30 -13.63
CA VAL A 162 24.69 1.36 -12.21
C VAL A 162 24.19 0.01 -11.69
N GLU A 163 24.26 -1.04 -12.49
CA GLU A 163 23.74 -2.37 -12.15
C GLU A 163 24.31 -2.89 -10.83
N ASP A 164 25.59 -2.69 -10.58
CA ASP A 164 26.26 -3.10 -9.34
C ASP A 164 25.75 -2.38 -8.07
N GLN A 165 25.01 -1.30 -8.23
CA GLN A 165 24.43 -0.51 -7.13
C GLN A 165 22.98 -0.93 -6.81
N LEU A 166 22.41 -1.82 -7.60
CA LEU A 166 21.05 -2.28 -7.44
C LEU A 166 20.98 -3.47 -6.47
N PRO A 167 19.81 -3.70 -5.85
CA PRO A 167 19.57 -4.93 -5.12
C PRO A 167 19.81 -6.17 -5.98
N GLU A 168 20.02 -7.31 -5.34
CA GLU A 168 20.13 -8.59 -6.05
C GLU A 168 18.92 -8.78 -6.99
N HIS A 169 19.20 -9.06 -8.25
CA HIS A 169 18.18 -9.16 -9.29
C HIS A 169 18.59 -10.14 -10.38
N THR A 170 17.61 -10.63 -11.11
CA THR A 170 17.80 -11.46 -12.30
C THR A 170 17.44 -10.67 -13.55
N VAL A 171 18.36 -10.59 -14.48
CA VAL A 171 18.10 -10.02 -15.81
C VAL A 171 17.35 -11.03 -16.66
N LEU A 172 16.18 -10.64 -17.16
CA LEU A 172 15.41 -11.44 -18.12
C LEU A 172 15.79 -11.05 -19.56
N GLU A 173 15.64 -11.98 -20.49
CA GLU A 173 15.89 -11.74 -21.90
C GLU A 173 15.06 -10.58 -22.44
N PRO A 174 15.64 -9.77 -23.34
CA PRO A 174 14.92 -8.64 -23.92
C PRO A 174 13.72 -9.11 -24.72
N GLU A 175 12.57 -8.48 -24.48
CA GLU A 175 11.35 -8.71 -25.25
C GLU A 175 10.99 -7.44 -26.03
N GLY A 176 11.13 -7.50 -27.35
CA GLY A 176 10.91 -6.34 -28.23
C GLY A 176 11.89 -5.22 -27.95
N ASN A 177 11.39 -4.04 -27.55
CA ASN A 177 12.19 -2.85 -27.22
C ASN A 177 12.39 -2.63 -25.71
N LYS A 178 12.08 -3.64 -24.89
CA LYS A 178 12.19 -3.58 -23.43
C LYS A 178 13.07 -4.72 -22.91
N SER A 179 13.79 -4.45 -21.84
CA SER A 179 14.42 -5.47 -20.99
C SER A 179 13.75 -5.43 -19.65
N SER A 180 13.49 -6.59 -19.04
CA SER A 180 12.90 -6.71 -17.73
C SER A 180 13.91 -7.30 -16.73
N PHE A 181 13.75 -6.95 -15.48
CA PHE A 181 14.56 -7.39 -14.36
C PHE A 181 13.64 -7.82 -13.23
N THR A 182 13.92 -8.96 -12.64
CA THR A 182 13.21 -9.43 -11.45
C THR A 182 14.08 -9.17 -10.24
N VAL A 183 13.56 -8.43 -9.27
CA VAL A 183 14.22 -8.21 -7.98
C VAL A 183 13.95 -9.44 -7.11
N THR A 184 15.00 -10.04 -6.59
CA THR A 184 14.96 -11.24 -5.72
C THR A 184 14.94 -10.85 -4.25
#